data_78661353df7a3758420098b9bc28af2b
#
_entry.id   78661353df7a3758420098b9bc28af2b
#
_cell.length_a   1.000
_cell.length_b   1.000
_cell.length_c   1.000
_cell.angle_alpha   90.00
_cell.angle_beta   90.00
_cell.angle_gamma   90.00
#
_symmetry.space_group_name_H-M   'P 1'
#
loop_
_entity.id
_entity.type
_entity.pdbx_description
1 polymer ?
#
loop_
_entity_poly.entity_id
_entity_poly.type
_entity_poly.pdbx_seq_one_letter_code
_entity_poly.pdbx_strand_id
1 'polypeptide(L)'
;LADGRVLPDFCRDILADRDIVLRSDGSPTRTFCYVSDALTGYLLTLLSSNHAEPFNIGSDSPEISMRELGRMLLEVAGSKRKVIHTPSEEVDYLTDNPNRRCPNLAKSRSLLGYTPLVDLRFGLSRMLQWYKQFVGLEELAKDERVG
;
A
#
# COMPACT_ATOMS: atom_id res chain seq x y z
N LEU A 1 -3.94 -11.29 -7.99
CA LEU A 1 -2.86 -10.35 -7.56
C LEU A 1 -2.46 -9.35 -8.66
N ALA A 2 -2.90 -9.52 -9.90
CA ALA A 2 -2.54 -8.66 -11.02
C ALA A 2 -3.51 -7.47 -11.16
N ASP A 3 -3.62 -6.61 -10.14
CA ASP A 3 -4.50 -5.43 -10.18
C ASP A 3 -3.74 -4.11 -10.41
N GLY A 4 -2.42 -4.19 -10.60
CA GLY A 4 -1.56 -3.04 -10.87
C GLY A 4 -1.27 -2.15 -9.66
N ARG A 5 -1.73 -2.53 -8.47
CA ARG A 5 -1.44 -1.80 -7.24
C ARG A 5 -0.12 -2.25 -6.61
N VAL A 6 0.61 -1.30 -6.03
CA VAL A 6 1.98 -1.50 -5.52
C VAL A 6 2.11 -2.61 -4.48
N LEU A 7 1.22 -2.67 -3.47
CA LEU A 7 1.33 -3.64 -2.39
C LEU A 7 1.05 -5.09 -2.83
N PRO A 8 -0.02 -5.39 -3.60
CA PRO A 8 -0.21 -6.70 -4.19
C PRO A 8 0.96 -7.14 -5.08
N ASP A 9 1.49 -6.25 -5.93
CA ASP A 9 2.63 -6.56 -6.79
C ASP A 9 3.88 -6.93 -5.97
N PHE A 10 4.21 -6.16 -4.94
CA PHE A 10 5.34 -6.46 -4.06
C PHE A 10 5.16 -7.77 -3.28
N CYS A 11 3.95 -8.03 -2.78
CA CYS A 11 3.65 -9.30 -2.11
C CYS A 11 3.82 -10.48 -3.04
N ARG A 12 3.34 -10.38 -4.28
CA ARG A 12 3.49 -11.44 -5.28
C ARG A 12 4.97 -11.72 -5.55
N ASP A 13 5.79 -10.69 -5.76
CA ASP A 13 7.21 -10.87 -6.03
C ASP A 13 7.93 -11.54 -4.86
N ILE A 14 7.64 -11.14 -3.62
CA ILE A 14 8.18 -11.76 -2.41
C ILE A 14 7.76 -13.23 -2.29
N LEU A 15 6.49 -13.54 -2.49
CA LEU A 15 5.96 -14.90 -2.37
C LEU A 15 6.50 -15.83 -3.45
N ALA A 16 6.80 -15.28 -4.63
CA ALA A 16 7.46 -15.99 -5.72
C ALA A 16 8.99 -16.05 -5.58
N ASP A 17 9.55 -15.60 -4.46
CA ASP A 17 10.99 -15.49 -4.20
C ASP A 17 11.73 -14.71 -5.28
N ARG A 18 11.15 -13.59 -5.74
CA ARG A 18 11.72 -12.68 -6.75
C ARG A 18 12.12 -11.34 -6.14
N ASP A 19 12.97 -10.61 -6.84
CA ASP A 19 13.25 -9.21 -6.51
C ASP A 19 12.01 -8.35 -6.75
N ILE A 20 11.80 -7.34 -5.90
CA ILE A 20 10.73 -6.35 -6.09
C ILE A 20 11.12 -5.41 -7.21
N VAL A 21 10.29 -5.33 -8.25
CA VAL A 21 10.52 -4.46 -9.41
C VAL A 21 9.72 -3.17 -9.27
N LEU A 22 10.43 -2.04 -9.23
CA LEU A 22 9.83 -0.70 -9.31
C LEU A 22 9.72 -0.27 -10.77
N ARG A 23 8.53 0.19 -11.18
CA ARG A 23 8.28 0.73 -12.53
C ARG A 23 8.68 2.21 -12.67
N SER A 24 8.89 2.91 -11.55
CA SER A 24 9.41 4.28 -11.47
C SER A 24 10.76 4.27 -10.76
N ASP A 25 11.39 5.44 -10.63
CA ASP A 25 12.61 5.62 -9.84
C ASP A 25 12.43 5.31 -8.33
N GLY A 26 11.20 5.04 -7.90
CA GLY A 26 10.84 4.73 -6.51
C GLY A 26 10.78 5.93 -5.58
N SER A 27 10.89 7.17 -6.11
CA SER A 27 10.80 8.40 -5.32
C SER A 27 9.38 8.81 -4.93
N PRO A 28 8.29 8.47 -5.66
CA PRO A 28 6.95 8.87 -5.27
C PRO A 28 6.62 8.40 -3.84
N THR A 29 5.99 9.30 -3.07
CA THR A 29 5.66 9.03 -1.66
C THR A 29 4.17 8.82 -1.45
N ARG A 30 3.83 7.94 -0.52
CA ARG A 30 2.45 7.61 -0.10
C ARG A 30 2.39 7.40 1.41
N THR A 31 1.18 7.52 1.93
CA THR A 31 0.82 6.95 3.21
C THR A 31 -0.10 5.74 2.98
N PHE A 32 -0.05 4.79 3.89
CA PHE A 32 -0.83 3.57 3.82
C PHE A 32 -1.66 3.41 5.09
N CYS A 33 -2.94 3.16 4.92
CA CYS A 33 -3.87 2.94 6.01
C CYS A 33 -4.26 1.47 6.08
N TYR A 34 -4.16 0.87 7.25
CA TYR A 34 -4.61 -0.49 7.45
C TYR A 34 -6.15 -0.56 7.42
N VAL A 35 -6.68 -1.67 6.94
CA VAL A 35 -8.13 -1.82 6.68
C VAL A 35 -8.99 -1.59 7.91
N SER A 36 -8.56 -1.99 9.11
CA SER A 36 -9.32 -1.76 10.34
C SER A 36 -9.46 -0.27 10.68
N ASP A 37 -8.40 0.51 10.46
CA ASP A 37 -8.43 1.95 10.67
C ASP A 37 -9.35 2.64 9.66
N ALA A 38 -9.30 2.21 8.40
CA ALA A 38 -10.20 2.72 7.36
C ALA A 38 -11.67 2.42 7.69
N LEU A 39 -11.98 1.18 8.11
CA LEU A 39 -13.33 0.79 8.53
C LEU A 39 -13.81 1.59 9.75
N THR A 40 -12.94 1.80 10.73
CA THR A 40 -13.24 2.65 11.89
C THR A 40 -13.60 4.06 11.45
N GLY A 41 -12.82 4.66 10.56
CA GLY A 41 -13.10 5.99 10.01
C GLY A 41 -14.44 6.06 9.26
N TYR A 42 -14.76 5.05 8.46
CA TYR A 42 -16.05 4.98 7.76
C TYR A 42 -17.22 4.86 8.72
N LEU A 43 -17.12 4.03 9.77
CA LEU A 43 -18.16 3.90 10.79
C LEU A 43 -18.33 5.19 11.58
N LEU A 44 -17.25 5.85 11.97
CA LEU A 44 -17.31 7.15 12.64
C LEU A 44 -18.01 8.20 11.77
N THR A 45 -17.70 8.23 10.47
CA THR A 45 -18.37 9.13 9.52
C THR A 45 -19.86 8.83 9.41
N LEU A 46 -20.21 7.55 9.24
CA LEU A 46 -21.60 7.10 9.11
C LEU A 46 -22.46 7.42 10.34
N LEU A 47 -21.88 7.27 11.53
CA LEU A 47 -22.58 7.47 12.80
C LEU A 47 -22.51 8.92 13.30
N SER A 48 -21.77 9.80 12.62
CA SER A 48 -21.66 11.21 13.03
C SER A 48 -22.93 11.99 12.71
N SER A 49 -23.12 13.10 13.42
CA SER A 49 -24.17 14.09 13.10
C SER A 49 -23.75 15.11 12.03
N ASN A 50 -22.56 14.95 11.43
CA ASN A 50 -22.04 15.85 10.40
C ASN A 50 -22.61 15.44 9.03
N HIS A 51 -23.72 16.04 8.63
CA HIS A 51 -24.38 15.72 7.36
C HIS A 51 -23.78 16.49 6.20
N ALA A 52 -23.69 15.83 5.04
CA ALA A 52 -23.18 16.40 3.78
C ALA A 52 -21.74 16.97 3.86
N GLU A 53 -20.91 16.43 4.75
CA GLU A 53 -19.53 16.85 4.96
C GLU A 53 -18.53 15.82 4.45
N PRO A 54 -17.56 16.18 3.59
CA PRO A 54 -16.53 15.27 3.17
C PRO A 54 -15.45 15.11 4.26
N PHE A 55 -15.02 13.87 4.48
CA PHE A 55 -13.93 13.53 5.40
C PHE A 55 -12.83 12.74 4.70
N ASN A 56 -11.57 13.10 4.95
CA ASN A 56 -10.46 12.23 4.60
C ASN A 56 -10.33 11.14 5.66
N ILE A 57 -10.38 9.90 5.21
CA ILE A 57 -10.11 8.72 6.05
C ILE A 57 -8.86 8.03 5.48
N GLY A 58 -7.88 7.79 6.35
CA GLY A 58 -6.60 7.23 5.94
C GLY A 58 -5.55 7.33 7.04
N SER A 59 -4.27 7.26 6.65
CA SER A 59 -3.15 7.60 7.52
C SER A 59 -2.36 8.76 6.90
N ASP A 60 -1.87 9.69 7.72
CA ASP A 60 -0.99 10.77 7.29
C ASP A 60 0.47 10.56 7.74
N SER A 61 0.75 9.40 8.35
CA SER A 61 2.10 9.04 8.83
C SER A 61 2.23 7.51 8.95
N PRO A 62 3.43 6.93 8.68
CA PRO A 62 4.56 7.60 8.03
C PRO A 62 4.29 7.83 6.54
N GLU A 63 4.76 8.95 5.99
CA GLU A 63 4.88 9.14 4.55
C GLU A 63 6.15 8.44 4.07
N ILE A 64 6.03 7.49 3.14
CA ILE A 64 7.12 6.60 2.73
C ILE A 64 7.23 6.56 1.21
N SER A 65 8.45 6.52 0.69
CA SER A 65 8.68 6.33 -0.74
C SER A 65 8.42 4.87 -1.16
N MET A 66 8.14 4.66 -2.44
CA MET A 66 7.92 3.31 -2.97
C MET A 66 9.14 2.42 -2.80
N ARG A 67 10.33 3.00 -2.88
CA ARG A 67 11.60 2.28 -2.64
C ARG A 67 11.75 1.83 -1.18
N GLU A 68 11.46 2.72 -0.23
CA GLU A 68 11.50 2.40 1.21
C GLU A 68 10.41 1.40 1.59
N LEU A 69 9.21 1.52 1.01
CA LEU A 69 8.13 0.54 1.20
C LEU A 69 8.57 -0.86 0.78
N GLY A 70 9.18 -1.00 -0.41
CA GLY A 70 9.70 -2.27 -0.89
C GLY A 70 10.76 -2.86 0.04
N ARG A 71 11.71 -2.04 0.53
CA ARG A 71 12.72 -2.48 1.50
C ARG A 71 12.09 -2.93 2.82
N MET A 72 11.16 -2.15 3.35
CA MET A 72 10.44 -2.49 4.59
C MET A 72 9.69 -3.81 4.45
N LEU A 73 9.06 -4.06 3.31
CA LEU A 73 8.31 -5.29 3.08
C LEU A 73 9.25 -6.50 2.95
N LEU A 74 10.42 -6.36 2.31
CA LEU A 74 11.46 -7.40 2.28
C LEU A 74 11.97 -7.73 3.69
N GLU A 75 12.21 -6.71 4.53
CA GLU A 75 12.61 -6.90 5.93
C GLU A 75 11.53 -7.65 6.72
N VAL A 76 10.26 -7.25 6.59
CA VAL A 76 9.11 -7.92 7.24
C VAL A 76 8.99 -9.37 6.79
N ALA A 77 9.29 -9.65 5.52
CA ALA A 77 9.27 -10.99 4.95
C ALA A 77 10.45 -11.87 5.37
N GLY A 78 11.52 -11.27 5.91
CA GLY A 78 12.81 -11.93 6.14
C GLY A 78 13.50 -12.35 4.83
N SER A 79 13.19 -11.66 3.73
CA SER A 79 13.70 -11.98 2.39
C SER A 79 15.09 -11.35 2.16
N LYS A 80 15.97 -12.09 1.47
CA LYS A 80 17.27 -11.61 1.02
C LYS A 80 17.24 -10.98 -0.37
N ARG A 81 16.07 -10.90 -0.98
CA ARG A 81 15.85 -10.28 -2.30
C ARG A 81 16.06 -8.76 -2.21
N LYS A 82 16.06 -8.11 -3.35
CA LYS A 82 16.36 -6.68 -3.47
C LYS A 82 15.19 -5.93 -4.08
N VAL A 83 15.23 -4.61 -3.93
CA VAL A 83 14.38 -3.70 -4.68
C VAL A 83 15.21 -3.22 -5.87
N ILE A 84 14.75 -3.53 -7.08
CA ILE A 84 15.38 -3.15 -8.34
C ILE A 84 14.49 -2.16 -9.09
N HIS A 85 15.08 -1.37 -9.95
CA HIS A 85 14.38 -0.42 -10.81
C HIS A 85 14.50 -0.89 -12.27
N THR A 86 13.34 -1.10 -12.89
CA THR A 86 13.26 -1.32 -14.34
C THR A 86 12.37 -0.23 -14.91
N PRO A 87 12.90 0.70 -15.71
CA PRO A 87 12.09 1.74 -16.34
C PRO A 87 10.92 1.12 -17.09
N SER A 88 9.71 1.60 -16.83
CA SER A 88 8.54 1.24 -17.65
C SER A 88 8.59 2.02 -18.95
N GLU A 89 8.42 1.35 -20.08
CA GLU A 89 8.20 1.99 -21.38
C GLU A 89 6.76 2.56 -21.51
N GLU A 90 5.87 2.25 -20.58
CA GLU A 90 4.50 2.73 -20.55
C GLU A 90 4.45 4.20 -20.08
N VAL A 91 4.36 5.10 -21.03
CA VAL A 91 4.25 6.56 -20.84
C VAL A 91 3.00 6.92 -20.02
N ASP A 92 1.91 6.16 -20.14
CA ASP A 92 0.64 6.39 -19.46
C ASP A 92 0.70 6.16 -17.94
N TYR A 93 1.56 5.28 -17.46
CA TYR A 93 1.75 5.01 -16.02
C TYR A 93 2.27 6.24 -15.26
N LEU A 94 3.05 7.09 -15.91
CA LEU A 94 3.66 8.28 -15.30
C LEU A 94 2.76 9.51 -15.32
N THR A 95 1.78 9.56 -16.25
CA THR A 95 0.98 10.78 -16.50
C THR A 95 -0.08 11.03 -15.43
N ASP A 96 -0.66 9.97 -14.83
CA ASP A 96 -1.76 10.08 -13.84
C ASP A 96 -1.35 9.73 -12.40
N ASN A 97 -0.06 9.52 -12.16
CA ASN A 97 0.41 9.08 -10.84
C ASN A 97 1.13 10.24 -10.10
N PRO A 98 0.44 10.97 -9.21
CA PRO A 98 1.06 12.11 -8.54
C PRO A 98 2.25 11.66 -7.70
N ASN A 99 3.31 12.48 -7.65
CA ASN A 99 4.52 12.20 -6.89
C ASN A 99 4.27 12.05 -5.38
N ARG A 100 3.19 12.66 -4.87
CA ARG A 100 2.85 12.64 -3.46
C ARG A 100 1.35 12.41 -3.24
N ARG A 101 0.99 11.46 -2.36
CA ARG A 101 -0.37 11.30 -1.81
C ARG A 101 -0.28 11.12 -0.31
N CYS A 102 -0.74 12.14 0.43
CA CYS A 102 -0.84 12.12 1.89
C CYS A 102 -2.08 12.93 2.27
N PRO A 103 -3.08 12.32 2.94
CA PRO A 103 -4.30 13.01 3.32
C PRO A 103 -4.05 13.98 4.48
N ASN A 104 -4.75 15.10 4.49
CA ASN A 104 -4.85 15.92 5.69
C ASN A 104 -6.01 15.41 6.55
N LEU A 105 -5.70 14.94 7.75
CA LEU A 105 -6.68 14.36 8.68
C LEU A 105 -7.18 15.32 9.75
N ALA A 106 -6.82 16.61 9.72
CA ALA A 106 -7.18 17.57 10.77
C ALA A 106 -8.70 17.63 11.02
N LYS A 107 -9.50 17.65 9.94
CA LYS A 107 -10.97 17.67 10.04
C LYS A 107 -11.52 16.38 10.64
N SER A 108 -11.04 15.23 10.17
CA SER A 108 -11.49 13.92 10.66
C SER A 108 -11.12 13.73 12.14
N ARG A 109 -9.95 14.21 12.55
CA ARG A 109 -9.55 14.20 13.97
C ARG A 109 -10.43 15.08 14.83
N SER A 110 -10.69 16.32 14.40
CA SER A 110 -11.44 17.29 15.21
C SER A 110 -12.94 16.98 15.32
N LEU A 111 -13.57 16.53 14.22
CA LEU A 111 -15.01 16.33 14.16
C LEU A 111 -15.46 14.90 14.39
N LEU A 112 -14.62 13.90 14.08
CA LEU A 112 -14.96 12.49 14.24
C LEU A 112 -14.17 11.79 15.35
N GLY A 113 -13.13 12.43 15.90
CA GLY A 113 -12.17 11.77 16.80
C GLY A 113 -11.37 10.67 16.12
N TYR A 114 -11.32 10.69 14.77
CA TYR A 114 -10.62 9.65 14.00
C TYR A 114 -9.10 9.75 14.16
N THR A 115 -8.49 8.64 14.54
CA THR A 115 -7.03 8.51 14.59
C THR A 115 -6.64 7.11 14.11
N PRO A 116 -5.84 6.97 13.04
CA PRO A 116 -5.29 5.68 12.65
C PRO A 116 -4.32 5.18 13.72
N LEU A 117 -4.44 3.91 14.10
CA LEU A 117 -3.68 3.31 15.21
C LEU A 117 -2.72 2.21 14.76
N VAL A 118 -2.94 1.63 13.59
CA VAL A 118 -2.14 0.50 13.11
C VAL A 118 -0.85 1.00 12.49
N ASP A 119 0.27 0.60 13.08
CA ASP A 119 1.60 0.85 12.55
C ASP A 119 1.79 0.22 11.16
N LEU A 120 2.50 0.91 10.26
CA LEU A 120 2.69 0.46 8.88
C LEU A 120 3.38 -0.91 8.82
N ARG A 121 4.45 -1.12 9.58
CA ARG A 121 5.20 -2.39 9.59
C ARG A 121 4.33 -3.54 10.08
N PHE A 122 3.52 -3.31 11.11
CA PHE A 122 2.55 -4.29 11.59
C PHE A 122 1.50 -4.61 10.53
N GLY A 123 0.91 -3.59 9.90
CA GLY A 123 -0.07 -3.76 8.81
C GLY A 123 0.50 -4.57 7.63
N LEU A 124 1.73 -4.27 7.20
CA LEU A 124 2.44 -5.02 6.16
C LEU A 124 2.66 -6.48 6.54
N SER A 125 3.04 -6.75 7.80
CA SER A 125 3.21 -8.11 8.32
C SER A 125 1.91 -8.91 8.24
N ARG A 126 0.80 -8.32 8.69
CA ARG A 126 -0.53 -8.97 8.65
C ARG A 126 -0.99 -9.23 7.22
N MET A 127 -0.79 -8.25 6.33
CA MET A 127 -1.11 -8.37 4.92
C MET A 127 -0.32 -9.51 4.26
N LEU A 128 1.00 -9.58 4.49
CA LEU A 128 1.84 -10.63 3.93
C LEU A 128 1.46 -12.02 4.45
N GLN A 129 1.12 -12.14 5.75
CA GLN A 129 0.59 -13.38 6.31
C GLN A 129 -0.69 -13.83 5.61
N TRP A 130 -1.61 -12.89 5.38
CA TRP A 130 -2.85 -13.18 4.69
C TRP A 130 -2.59 -13.70 3.26
N TYR A 131 -1.72 -13.03 2.50
CA TYR A 131 -1.35 -13.50 1.16
C TYR A 131 -0.72 -14.90 1.20
N LYS A 132 0.18 -15.18 2.13
CA LYS A 132 0.78 -16.51 2.30
C LYS A 132 -0.25 -17.61 2.56
N GLN A 133 -1.31 -17.28 3.27
CA GLN A 133 -2.35 -18.25 3.66
C GLN A 133 -3.38 -18.51 2.58
N PHE A 134 -3.77 -17.47 1.83
CA PHE A 134 -4.94 -17.51 0.95
C PHE A 134 -4.61 -17.43 -0.54
N VAL A 135 -3.38 -17.07 -0.90
CA VAL A 135 -2.95 -17.05 -2.31
C VAL A 135 -2.15 -18.31 -2.59
N GLY A 136 -2.74 -19.25 -3.32
CA GLY A 136 -2.07 -20.48 -3.72
C GLY A 136 -0.90 -20.21 -4.66
N LEU A 137 0.15 -21.04 -4.57
CA LEU A 137 1.34 -20.96 -5.44
C LEU A 137 0.99 -21.01 -6.93
N GLU A 138 -0.14 -21.64 -7.30
CA GLU A 138 -0.63 -21.72 -8.67
C GLU A 138 -1.09 -20.36 -9.24
N GLU A 139 -1.62 -19.44 -8.42
CA GLU A 139 -1.95 -18.09 -8.85
C GLU A 139 -0.70 -17.23 -9.04
N LEU A 140 0.37 -17.51 -8.30
CA LEU A 140 1.64 -16.81 -8.42
C LEU A 140 2.37 -17.19 -9.72
N ALA A 141 2.18 -18.42 -10.21
CA ALA A 141 2.82 -18.93 -11.42
C ALA A 141 2.14 -18.47 -12.72
N LYS A 142 0.84 -18.09 -12.67
CA LYS A 142 0.08 -17.71 -13.87
C LYS A 142 0.36 -16.31 -14.40
N ASP A 143 1.12 -15.50 -13.69
CA ASP A 143 1.51 -14.15 -14.12
C ASP A 143 2.95 -14.15 -14.69
N GLU A 144 3.22 -15.07 -15.61
CA GLU A 144 4.31 -14.88 -16.57
C GLU A 144 3.90 -13.70 -17.47
N ARG A 145 4.27 -12.52 -17.09
CA ARG A 145 4.31 -11.40 -18.01
C ARG A 145 5.35 -11.75 -19.05
N VAL A 146 4.83 -12.27 -20.14
CA VAL A 146 5.51 -12.42 -21.41
C VAL A 146 6.35 -11.18 -21.65
N GLY A 147 7.65 -11.41 -21.91
CA GLY A 147 8.64 -10.40 -22.20
C GLY A 147 8.36 -9.61 -23.46
#